data_c03cbb78d0dc8448873e537b26bbf7a6
#
_entry.id   c03cbb78d0dc8448873e537b26bbf7a6
#
_cell.length_a   1.000
_cell.length_b   1.000
_cell.length_c   1.000
_cell.angle_alpha   90.00
_cell.angle_beta   90.00
_cell.angle_gamma   90.00
#
_symmetry.space_group_name_H-M   'P 1'
#
loop_
_entity.id
_entity.type
_entity.pdbx_description
1 polymer ?
#
loop_
_entity_poly.entity_id
_entity_poly.type
_entity_poly.pdbx_seq_one_letter_code
_entity_poly.pdbx_strand_id
1 'polypeptide(L)'
;MYQQSLYKILDNYIKPKILKKNNKYKKWKYGYNVEHDVIVISKTGKIGEIVQIQNLTIALPLEEDVYKFESNRFEFKPLPKELKRIKTIFDWEEYPLDFKEQWYDYIDQEFTRRENGFWFYNNDKPTYITGTQYMYLQWSKIDVGKPDFRESNRIFFIFWEACKADDRCYGMCYLKNRRSGFSFMASGETVNLATLNSDSRYGILSKSGPDAKTMFTDKVVPISVNYPFFFKPIQDGMDRPKT
;
A
#
# COMPACT_ATOMS: atom_id res chain seq x y z
N MET A 1 3.31 -14.06 -15.82
CA MET A 1 2.14 -14.72 -16.41
C MET A 1 1.04 -15.08 -15.41
N TYR A 2 1.34 -15.41 -14.15
CA TYR A 2 0.35 -15.85 -13.14
C TYR A 2 -0.25 -14.69 -12.28
N GLN A 3 0.44 -13.58 -12.03
CA GLN A 3 -0.18 -12.40 -11.40
C GLN A 3 -1.32 -11.80 -12.24
N GLN A 4 -1.19 -11.83 -13.57
CA GLN A 4 -2.30 -11.49 -14.46
C GLN A 4 -3.48 -12.47 -14.34
N SER A 5 -3.28 -13.69 -13.87
CA SER A 5 -4.38 -14.65 -13.69
C SER A 5 -5.19 -14.37 -12.43
N LEU A 6 -4.57 -13.90 -11.34
CA LEU A 6 -5.30 -13.50 -10.12
C LEU A 6 -6.13 -12.23 -10.38
N TYR A 7 -5.56 -11.22 -11.03
CA TYR A 7 -6.31 -10.06 -11.48
C TYR A 7 -7.41 -10.45 -12.48
N LYS A 8 -7.15 -11.38 -13.43
CA LYS A 8 -8.18 -11.87 -14.36
C LYS A 8 -9.25 -12.74 -13.67
N ILE A 9 -8.91 -13.49 -12.64
CA ILE A 9 -9.90 -14.26 -11.87
C ILE A 9 -10.77 -13.30 -11.06
N LEU A 10 -10.19 -12.28 -10.43
CA LEU A 10 -10.94 -11.22 -9.73
C LEU A 10 -11.74 -10.36 -10.73
N ASP A 11 -11.17 -9.96 -11.87
CA ASP A 11 -11.86 -9.21 -12.91
C ASP A 11 -13.04 -9.95 -13.54
N ASN A 12 -13.01 -11.27 -13.63
CA ASN A 12 -14.12 -12.07 -14.18
C ASN A 12 -15.28 -12.25 -13.19
N TYR A 13 -15.07 -12.03 -11.88
CA TYR A 13 -16.10 -12.17 -10.85
C TYR A 13 -16.59 -10.84 -10.29
N ILE A 14 -15.82 -9.76 -10.42
CA ILE A 14 -16.25 -8.42 -10.02
C ILE A 14 -16.94 -7.76 -11.21
N LYS A 15 -18.24 -7.97 -11.36
CA LYS A 15 -19.05 -7.10 -12.24
C LYS A 15 -18.95 -5.68 -11.70
N PRO A 16 -18.43 -4.71 -12.49
CA PRO A 16 -18.38 -3.31 -12.05
C PRO A 16 -19.80 -2.86 -11.72
N LYS A 17 -20.11 -2.66 -10.44
CA LYS A 17 -21.28 -1.89 -10.05
C LYS A 17 -21.05 -0.46 -10.52
N ILE A 18 -21.56 -0.14 -11.71
CA ILE A 18 -21.59 1.23 -12.21
C ILE A 18 -22.51 2.03 -11.30
N LEU A 19 -21.94 2.63 -10.29
CA LEU A 19 -22.63 3.65 -9.49
C LEU A 19 -22.73 4.90 -10.37
N LYS A 20 -23.85 5.02 -11.08
CA LYS A 20 -24.28 6.32 -11.62
C LYS A 20 -24.60 7.24 -10.44
N LYS A 21 -23.63 7.99 -9.94
CA LYS A 21 -23.85 9.14 -9.08
C LYS A 21 -23.44 10.41 -9.81
N ASN A 22 -24.30 11.40 -9.74
CA ASN A 22 -24.19 12.71 -10.37
C ASN A 22 -22.79 13.31 -10.24
N ASN A 23 -22.15 13.54 -11.38
CA ASN A 23 -20.83 14.12 -11.53
C ASN A 23 -20.79 15.59 -11.06
N LYS A 24 -20.62 15.82 -9.78
CA LYS A 24 -20.35 17.15 -9.24
C LYS A 24 -18.84 17.42 -9.04
N TYR A 25 -17.99 16.44 -9.29
CA TYR A 25 -16.55 16.55 -9.05
C TYR A 25 -15.77 16.49 -10.34
N LYS A 26 -14.84 17.44 -10.50
CA LYS A 26 -13.90 17.48 -11.62
C LYS A 26 -12.98 16.25 -11.48
N LYS A 27 -12.95 15.36 -12.46
CA LYS A 27 -11.97 14.27 -12.53
C LYS A 27 -10.65 14.81 -13.05
N TRP A 28 -9.61 14.66 -12.25
CA TRP A 28 -8.25 14.99 -12.62
C TRP A 28 -7.45 13.71 -12.87
N LYS A 29 -6.60 13.73 -13.90
CA LYS A 29 -5.73 12.58 -14.19
C LYS A 29 -4.68 12.44 -13.09
N TYR A 30 -4.40 11.21 -12.65
CA TYR A 30 -3.26 10.88 -11.79
C TYR A 30 -1.96 11.40 -12.42
N GLY A 31 -1.10 12.00 -11.62
CA GLY A 31 0.15 12.60 -12.05
C GLY A 31 0.17 14.12 -11.99
N TYR A 32 1.18 14.73 -12.60
CA TYR A 32 1.31 16.18 -12.60
C TYR A 32 0.29 16.86 -13.53
N ASN A 33 -0.48 17.75 -12.95
CA ASN A 33 -1.44 18.59 -13.68
C ASN A 33 -0.81 19.96 -13.98
N VAL A 34 -0.47 20.18 -15.24
CA VAL A 34 0.22 21.40 -15.71
C VAL A 34 -0.65 22.65 -15.57
N GLU A 35 -1.98 22.54 -15.79
CA GLU A 35 -2.88 23.70 -15.76
C GLU A 35 -3.01 24.30 -14.36
N HIS A 36 -2.88 23.48 -13.34
CA HIS A 36 -3.11 23.89 -11.95
C HIS A 36 -1.83 23.85 -11.08
N ASP A 37 -0.72 23.42 -11.63
CA ASP A 37 0.56 23.20 -10.91
C ASP A 37 0.38 22.34 -9.65
N VAL A 38 -0.31 21.21 -9.80
CA VAL A 38 -0.68 20.31 -8.73
C VAL A 38 -0.34 18.87 -9.09
N ILE A 39 0.18 18.11 -8.15
CA ILE A 39 0.41 16.67 -8.30
C ILE A 39 -0.82 15.93 -7.78
N VAL A 40 -1.48 15.18 -8.63
CA VAL A 40 -2.68 14.40 -8.30
C VAL A 40 -2.28 12.99 -7.88
N ILE A 41 -2.49 12.63 -6.62
CA ILE A 41 -2.21 11.28 -6.11
C ILE A 41 -3.47 10.40 -6.03
N SER A 42 -4.62 10.92 -6.46
CA SER A 42 -5.86 10.15 -6.56
C SER A 42 -5.85 9.29 -7.82
N LYS A 43 -5.78 7.98 -7.68
CA LYS A 43 -5.84 7.04 -8.80
C LYS A 43 -7.23 6.96 -9.44
N THR A 44 -8.28 7.24 -8.67
CA THR A 44 -9.64 7.34 -9.18
C THR A 44 -9.92 8.65 -9.93
N GLY A 45 -9.02 9.63 -9.76
CA GLY A 45 -9.17 10.98 -10.32
C GLY A 45 -10.16 11.88 -9.56
N LYS A 46 -10.86 11.36 -8.55
CA LYS A 46 -11.71 12.17 -7.68
C LYS A 46 -10.84 12.91 -6.67
N ILE A 47 -10.96 14.23 -6.63
CA ILE A 47 -10.11 15.09 -5.81
C ILE A 47 -10.88 15.60 -4.61
N GLY A 48 -10.25 15.48 -3.44
CA GLY A 48 -10.69 16.09 -2.18
C GLY A 48 -9.88 17.33 -1.84
N GLU A 49 -9.17 17.25 -0.72
CA GLU A 49 -8.34 18.35 -0.22
C GLU A 49 -7.06 18.52 -1.06
N ILE A 50 -6.64 19.78 -1.24
CA ILE A 50 -5.34 20.12 -1.80
C ILE A 50 -4.45 20.57 -0.66
N VAL A 51 -3.33 19.88 -0.49
CA VAL A 51 -2.38 20.14 0.60
C VAL A 51 -1.03 20.63 0.05
N GLN A 52 -0.34 21.43 0.81
CA GLN A 52 1.03 21.82 0.51
C GLN A 52 1.99 21.09 1.45
N ILE A 53 2.92 20.35 0.86
CA ILE A 53 4.00 19.68 1.59
C ILE A 53 5.33 20.15 1.01
N GLN A 54 6.08 20.92 1.79
CA GLN A 54 7.27 21.61 1.33
C GLN A 54 6.97 22.50 0.11
N ASN A 55 7.56 22.21 -1.04
CA ASN A 55 7.38 22.93 -2.31
C ASN A 55 6.39 22.27 -3.26
N LEU A 56 5.73 21.19 -2.85
CA LEU A 56 4.77 20.48 -3.69
C LEU A 56 3.33 20.79 -3.27
N THR A 57 2.51 21.13 -4.24
CA THR A 57 1.06 21.19 -4.09
C THR A 57 0.46 19.85 -4.54
N ILE A 58 -0.24 19.18 -3.64
CA ILE A 58 -0.68 17.80 -3.82
C ILE A 58 -2.20 17.72 -3.64
N ALA A 59 -2.89 17.16 -4.63
CA ALA A 59 -4.31 16.88 -4.57
C ALA A 59 -4.54 15.46 -4.02
N LEU A 60 -5.14 15.38 -2.84
CA LEU A 60 -5.51 14.12 -2.19
C LEU A 60 -6.78 13.53 -2.83
N PRO A 61 -7.00 12.22 -2.71
CA PRO A 61 -8.29 11.61 -3.05
C PRO A 61 -9.45 12.24 -2.32
N LEU A 62 -10.64 12.21 -2.93
CA LEU A 62 -11.87 12.65 -2.29
C LEU A 62 -12.12 11.83 -1.02
N GLU A 63 -12.58 12.52 0.01
CA GLU A 63 -13.01 11.89 1.26
C GLU A 63 -14.30 11.09 1.00
N GLU A 64 -14.17 9.78 0.93
CA GLU A 64 -15.27 8.82 0.78
C GLU A 64 -15.07 7.68 1.79
N ASP A 65 -16.15 7.16 2.35
CA ASP A 65 -16.17 5.96 3.20
C ASP A 65 -15.15 5.98 4.36
N VAL A 66 -15.13 7.09 5.12
CA VAL A 66 -14.21 7.28 6.23
C VAL A 66 -14.45 6.25 7.33
N TYR A 67 -13.49 5.37 7.54
CA TYR A 67 -13.59 4.29 8.53
C TYR A 67 -13.42 4.83 9.96
N LYS A 68 -14.22 4.34 10.89
CA LYS A 68 -14.10 4.68 12.31
C LYS A 68 -13.63 3.47 13.11
N PHE A 69 -12.40 3.55 13.62
CA PHE A 69 -11.90 2.60 14.61
C PHE A 69 -12.48 2.90 16.00
N GLU A 70 -12.51 1.90 16.87
CA GLU A 70 -13.05 2.06 18.24
C GLU A 70 -12.27 3.10 19.06
N SER A 71 -10.94 3.08 18.97
CA SER A 71 -10.07 4.05 19.65
C SER A 71 -10.03 5.43 19.00
N ASN A 72 -10.76 5.63 17.87
CA ASN A 72 -10.69 6.85 17.07
C ASN A 72 -9.26 7.20 16.60
N ARG A 73 -8.47 6.16 16.36
CA ARG A 73 -7.09 6.18 15.80
C ARG A 73 -6.91 4.97 14.90
N PHE A 74 -5.85 4.96 14.10
CA PHE A 74 -5.54 3.76 13.31
C PHE A 74 -5.24 2.57 14.24
N GLU A 75 -5.96 1.48 14.02
CA GLU A 75 -5.77 0.21 14.72
C GLU A 75 -5.42 -0.89 13.72
N PHE A 76 -4.40 -1.65 14.04
CA PHE A 76 -4.11 -2.88 13.33
C PHE A 76 -5.27 -3.88 13.47
N LYS A 77 -5.75 -4.40 12.37
CA LYS A 77 -6.76 -5.48 12.35
C LYS A 77 -6.08 -6.79 11.94
N PRO A 78 -6.08 -7.80 12.81
CA PRO A 78 -5.47 -9.08 12.47
C PRO A 78 -6.23 -9.75 11.30
N LEU A 79 -5.48 -10.49 10.49
CA LEU A 79 -6.08 -11.34 9.45
C LEU A 79 -7.12 -12.27 10.09
N PRO A 80 -8.33 -12.43 9.50
CA PRO A 80 -9.32 -13.40 9.97
C PRO A 80 -8.72 -14.80 10.18
N LYS A 81 -9.19 -15.49 11.21
CA LYS A 81 -8.59 -16.77 11.63
C LYS A 81 -8.63 -17.82 10.53
N GLU A 82 -9.68 -17.80 9.73
CA GLU A 82 -9.93 -18.69 8.60
C GLU A 82 -8.88 -18.46 7.51
N LEU A 83 -8.66 -17.22 7.14
CA LEU A 83 -7.65 -16.83 6.13
C LEU A 83 -6.22 -16.98 6.63
N LYS A 84 -5.98 -16.89 7.94
CA LYS A 84 -4.65 -17.05 8.53
C LYS A 84 -4.07 -18.46 8.32
N ARG A 85 -4.90 -19.46 8.09
CA ARG A 85 -4.50 -20.85 7.83
C ARG A 85 -3.94 -21.03 6.42
N ILE A 86 -4.37 -20.19 5.49
CA ILE A 86 -3.97 -20.20 4.07
C ILE A 86 -2.62 -19.50 3.96
N LYS A 87 -1.61 -20.19 3.43
CA LYS A 87 -0.24 -19.68 3.35
C LYS A 87 0.17 -19.27 1.95
N THR A 88 -0.40 -19.95 0.96
CA THR A 88 -0.10 -19.76 -0.46
C THR A 88 -1.37 -19.64 -1.27
N ILE A 89 -1.24 -19.15 -2.50
CA ILE A 89 -2.35 -19.12 -3.44
C ILE A 89 -2.81 -20.55 -3.83
N PHE A 90 -1.88 -21.51 -3.81
CA PHE A 90 -2.23 -22.91 -4.10
C PHE A 90 -3.12 -23.50 -3.00
N ASP A 91 -2.84 -23.21 -1.71
CA ASP A 91 -3.73 -23.60 -0.61
C ASP A 91 -5.13 -23.00 -0.82
N TRP A 92 -5.20 -21.72 -1.28
CA TRP A 92 -6.48 -21.06 -1.56
C TRP A 92 -7.25 -21.73 -2.69
N GLU A 93 -6.57 -22.23 -3.73
CA GLU A 93 -7.21 -22.91 -4.86
C GLU A 93 -7.92 -24.20 -4.45
N GLU A 94 -7.45 -24.87 -3.39
CA GLU A 94 -8.03 -26.09 -2.86
C GLU A 94 -9.37 -25.89 -2.10
N TYR A 95 -9.66 -24.65 -1.65
CA TYR A 95 -10.90 -24.38 -0.92
C TYR A 95 -12.13 -24.36 -1.84
N PRO A 96 -13.31 -24.82 -1.33
CA PRO A 96 -14.57 -24.76 -2.06
C PRO A 96 -14.98 -23.34 -2.45
N LEU A 97 -15.78 -23.21 -3.50
CA LEU A 97 -16.19 -21.89 -4.03
C LEU A 97 -17.01 -21.08 -3.00
N ASP A 98 -17.93 -21.73 -2.30
CA ASP A 98 -18.76 -21.11 -1.27
C ASP A 98 -17.94 -20.52 -0.11
N PHE A 99 -16.82 -21.16 0.26
CA PHE A 99 -15.86 -20.59 1.20
C PHE A 99 -15.16 -19.35 0.61
N LYS A 100 -14.72 -19.43 -0.64
CA LYS A 100 -14.01 -18.33 -1.32
C LYS A 100 -14.87 -17.10 -1.46
N GLU A 101 -16.15 -17.28 -1.82
CA GLU A 101 -17.12 -16.19 -2.02
C GLU A 101 -17.32 -15.35 -0.76
N GLN A 102 -17.23 -15.95 0.42
CA GLN A 102 -17.34 -15.23 1.70
C GLN A 102 -16.22 -14.21 1.92
N TRP A 103 -15.07 -14.40 1.25
CA TRP A 103 -13.87 -13.58 1.47
C TRP A 103 -13.51 -12.67 0.30
N TYR A 104 -14.18 -12.76 -0.84
CA TYR A 104 -13.86 -11.92 -1.99
C TYR A 104 -13.97 -10.43 -1.68
N ASP A 105 -15.05 -10.01 -1.02
CA ASP A 105 -15.24 -8.60 -0.66
C ASP A 105 -14.14 -8.09 0.30
N TYR A 106 -13.73 -8.93 1.24
CA TYR A 106 -12.65 -8.59 2.16
C TYR A 106 -11.32 -8.44 1.42
N ILE A 107 -10.98 -9.41 0.57
CA ILE A 107 -9.73 -9.38 -0.20
C ILE A 107 -9.71 -8.20 -1.16
N ASP A 108 -10.82 -7.93 -1.84
CA ASP A 108 -10.96 -6.79 -2.75
C ASP A 108 -10.80 -5.45 -2.03
N GLN A 109 -11.38 -5.31 -0.84
CA GLN A 109 -11.18 -4.12 -0.01
C GLN A 109 -9.71 -3.93 0.37
N GLU A 110 -8.99 -5.01 0.69
CA GLU A 110 -7.56 -4.93 1.02
C GLU A 110 -6.71 -4.51 -0.20
N PHE A 111 -7.02 -4.99 -1.40
CA PHE A 111 -6.40 -4.52 -2.65
C PHE A 111 -6.75 -3.06 -2.93
N THR A 112 -8.00 -2.67 -2.77
CA THR A 112 -8.46 -1.30 -2.95
C THR A 112 -7.72 -0.33 -2.01
N ARG A 113 -7.56 -0.70 -0.73
CA ARG A 113 -6.81 0.09 0.26
C ARG A 113 -5.32 0.17 -0.09
N ARG A 114 -4.75 -0.92 -0.58
CA ARG A 114 -3.36 -0.97 -1.04
C ARG A 114 -3.11 -0.04 -2.23
N GLU A 115 -4.05 0.06 -3.15
CA GLU A 115 -3.92 0.85 -4.38
C GLU A 115 -4.28 2.32 -4.18
N ASN A 116 -5.43 2.58 -3.56
CA ASN A 116 -6.04 3.91 -3.51
C ASN A 116 -5.80 4.65 -2.20
N GLY A 117 -5.23 3.96 -1.21
CA GLY A 117 -5.12 4.50 0.14
C GLY A 117 -6.43 4.32 0.92
N PHE A 118 -6.49 4.98 2.08
CA PHE A 118 -7.50 4.69 3.07
C PHE A 118 -7.82 5.94 3.90
N TRP A 119 -9.12 6.24 4.07
CA TRP A 119 -9.59 7.29 4.94
C TRP A 119 -10.07 6.72 6.27
N PHE A 120 -9.65 7.31 7.39
CA PHE A 120 -10.13 6.94 8.71
C PHE A 120 -10.22 8.17 9.62
N TYR A 121 -10.99 8.07 10.70
CA TYR A 121 -11.00 9.08 11.74
C TYR A 121 -9.78 8.95 12.65
N ASN A 122 -9.00 10.01 12.77
CA ASN A 122 -7.90 10.15 13.73
C ASN A 122 -8.17 11.32 14.65
N ASN A 123 -8.55 11.05 15.91
CA ASN A 123 -9.01 12.05 16.86
C ASN A 123 -10.14 12.93 16.27
N ASP A 124 -11.19 12.28 15.78
CA ASP A 124 -12.39 12.87 15.15
C ASP A 124 -12.12 13.68 13.87
N LYS A 125 -10.93 13.61 13.31
CA LYS A 125 -10.60 14.26 12.03
C LYS A 125 -10.42 13.22 10.92
N PRO A 126 -11.13 13.36 9.78
CA PRO A 126 -10.86 12.55 8.60
C PRO A 126 -9.39 12.66 8.21
N THR A 127 -8.72 11.53 8.09
CA THR A 127 -7.29 11.45 7.84
C THR A 127 -7.01 10.45 6.74
N TYR A 128 -6.41 10.93 5.66
CA TYR A 128 -5.99 10.08 4.55
C TYR A 128 -4.61 9.50 4.78
N ILE A 129 -4.44 8.22 4.49
CA ILE A 129 -3.14 7.56 4.33
C ILE A 129 -3.03 6.93 2.95
N THR A 130 -1.84 7.00 2.36
CA THR A 130 -1.57 6.38 1.06
C THR A 130 -1.61 4.85 1.15
N GLY A 131 -1.78 4.18 0.03
CA GLY A 131 -1.74 2.72 -0.02
C GLY A 131 -0.45 2.14 0.53
N THR A 132 0.70 2.76 0.24
CA THR A 132 1.99 2.38 0.83
C THR A 132 1.99 2.50 2.35
N GLN A 133 1.45 3.60 2.90
CA GLN A 133 1.36 3.76 4.34
C GLN A 133 0.40 2.76 4.97
N TYR A 134 -0.73 2.47 4.30
CA TYR A 134 -1.65 1.42 4.73
C TYR A 134 -0.94 0.07 4.83
N MET A 135 -0.20 -0.34 3.77
CA MET A 135 0.57 -1.57 3.78
C MET A 135 1.63 -1.60 4.88
N TYR A 136 2.27 -0.45 5.13
CA TYR A 136 3.24 -0.33 6.22
C TYR A 136 2.59 -0.53 7.59
N LEU A 137 1.49 0.13 7.88
CA LEU A 137 0.80 0.06 9.18
C LEU A 137 0.10 -1.29 9.40
N GLN A 138 -0.59 -1.77 8.39
CA GLN A 138 -1.44 -2.96 8.50
C GLN A 138 -0.64 -4.27 8.33
N TRP A 139 0.24 -4.34 7.34
CA TRP A 139 0.83 -5.61 6.92
C TRP A 139 2.33 -5.75 7.18
N SER A 140 3.05 -4.66 7.44
CA SER A 140 4.47 -4.76 7.78
C SER A 140 4.68 -5.23 9.21
N LYS A 141 5.85 -5.84 9.43
CA LYS A 141 6.38 -6.21 10.75
C LYS A 141 7.69 -5.48 10.95
N ILE A 142 7.84 -4.86 12.10
CA ILE A 142 9.07 -4.20 12.53
C ILE A 142 9.62 -4.87 13.81
N ASP A 143 10.80 -4.48 14.28
CA ASP A 143 11.45 -5.12 15.44
C ASP A 143 10.56 -5.22 16.68
N VAL A 144 9.75 -4.19 16.92
CA VAL A 144 8.84 -4.11 18.09
C VAL A 144 7.42 -4.60 17.81
N GLY A 145 7.18 -5.25 16.67
CA GLY A 145 5.86 -5.77 16.29
C GLY A 145 5.23 -5.04 15.11
N LYS A 146 4.16 -4.29 15.32
CA LYS A 146 3.49 -3.48 14.29
C LYS A 146 3.89 -2.02 14.42
N PRO A 147 4.05 -1.30 13.30
CA PRO A 147 4.29 0.14 13.36
C PRO A 147 3.04 0.90 13.78
N ASP A 148 3.25 1.97 14.56
CA ASP A 148 2.19 2.89 14.94
C ASP A 148 2.01 4.01 13.92
N PHE A 149 0.78 4.54 13.84
CA PHE A 149 0.49 5.73 13.06
C PHE A 149 1.23 6.95 13.64
N ARG A 150 1.94 7.68 12.77
CA ARG A 150 2.60 8.95 13.10
C ARG A 150 2.34 9.94 11.98
N GLU A 151 1.98 11.16 12.34
CA GLU A 151 1.70 12.22 11.36
C GLU A 151 2.93 12.56 10.50
N SER A 152 4.13 12.54 11.09
CA SER A 152 5.37 12.73 10.33
C SER A 152 5.60 11.68 9.24
N ASN A 153 5.21 10.43 9.52
CA ASN A 153 5.28 9.35 8.54
C ASN A 153 4.20 9.55 7.46
N ARG A 154 3.00 10.02 7.84
CA ARG A 154 1.92 10.31 6.88
C ARG A 154 2.34 11.37 5.88
N ILE A 155 2.91 12.46 6.35
CA ILE A 155 3.44 13.54 5.49
C ILE A 155 4.51 12.98 4.55
N PHE A 156 5.43 12.15 5.06
CA PHE A 156 6.45 11.49 4.24
C PHE A 156 5.83 10.61 3.14
N PHE A 157 4.86 9.76 3.49
CA PHE A 157 4.26 8.86 2.51
C PHE A 157 3.41 9.60 1.46
N ILE A 158 2.74 10.68 1.81
CA ILE A 158 2.03 11.53 0.84
C ILE A 158 3.03 12.20 -0.11
N PHE A 159 4.13 12.75 0.43
CA PHE A 159 5.19 13.34 -0.39
C PHE A 159 5.82 12.28 -1.34
N TRP A 160 6.09 11.10 -0.82
CA TRP A 160 6.63 9.99 -1.62
C TRP A 160 5.66 9.55 -2.72
N GLU A 161 4.37 9.45 -2.43
CA GLU A 161 3.36 9.13 -3.43
C GLU A 161 3.28 10.20 -4.53
N ALA A 162 3.41 11.48 -4.15
CA ALA A 162 3.51 12.58 -5.11
C ALA A 162 4.77 12.47 -6.00
N CYS A 163 5.92 12.12 -5.42
CA CYS A 163 7.14 11.88 -6.20
C CYS A 163 6.97 10.73 -7.22
N LYS A 164 6.24 9.67 -6.85
CA LYS A 164 5.95 8.57 -7.77
C LYS A 164 4.94 8.94 -8.86
N ALA A 165 4.03 9.85 -8.56
CA ALA A 165 3.00 10.31 -9.50
C ALA A 165 3.52 11.34 -10.51
N ASP A 166 4.61 12.03 -10.22
CA ASP A 166 5.18 13.07 -11.07
C ASP A 166 6.29 12.50 -11.96
N ASP A 167 5.99 12.32 -13.23
CA ASP A 167 6.94 11.79 -14.24
C ASP A 167 8.23 12.63 -14.40
N ARG A 168 8.25 13.85 -13.87
CA ARG A 168 9.44 14.73 -13.83
C ARG A 168 10.38 14.40 -12.67
N CYS A 169 9.91 13.60 -11.70
CA CYS A 169 10.66 13.25 -10.49
C CYS A 169 11.49 12.00 -10.71
N TYR A 170 12.81 12.12 -10.67
CA TYR A 170 13.75 10.99 -10.81
C TYR A 170 14.12 10.33 -9.49
N GLY A 171 13.73 10.90 -8.37
CA GLY A 171 14.04 10.37 -7.06
C GLY A 171 13.87 11.40 -5.94
N MET A 172 14.04 10.94 -4.71
CA MET A 172 13.88 11.76 -3.51
C MET A 172 15.12 11.67 -2.62
N CYS A 173 15.61 12.83 -2.19
CA CYS A 173 16.60 12.93 -1.11
C CYS A 173 15.88 13.20 0.21
N TYR A 174 16.02 12.32 1.17
CA TYR A 174 15.38 12.45 2.47
C TYR A 174 16.39 12.63 3.60
N LEU A 175 16.45 13.85 4.12
CA LEU A 175 17.23 14.17 5.33
C LEU A 175 16.41 13.78 6.56
N LYS A 176 16.97 12.96 7.39
CA LYS A 176 16.31 12.46 8.59
C LYS A 176 17.25 12.39 9.78
N ASN A 177 16.70 12.51 10.98
CA ASN A 177 17.42 12.21 12.19
C ASN A 177 17.58 10.69 12.40
N ARG A 178 18.49 10.32 13.28
CA ARG A 178 18.67 8.94 13.68
C ARG A 178 17.39 8.40 14.36
N ARG A 179 17.06 7.13 14.12
CA ARG A 179 15.90 6.40 14.70
C ARG A 179 14.51 6.90 14.24
N SER A 180 14.42 7.57 13.09
CA SER A 180 13.12 7.97 12.51
C SER A 180 12.26 6.81 11.98
N GLY A 181 12.77 5.57 11.96
CA GLY A 181 12.06 4.43 11.38
C GLY A 181 12.13 4.33 9.85
N PHE A 182 12.83 5.26 9.19
CA PHE A 182 12.88 5.36 7.73
C PHE A 182 13.29 4.06 7.03
N SER A 183 14.28 3.32 7.57
CA SER A 183 14.72 2.06 6.96
C SER A 183 13.61 1.01 6.89
N PHE A 184 12.70 0.97 7.87
CA PHE A 184 11.53 0.10 7.81
C PHE A 184 10.48 0.59 6.82
N MET A 185 10.26 1.92 6.74
CA MET A 185 9.35 2.49 5.74
C MET A 185 9.84 2.22 4.31
N ALA A 186 11.13 2.43 4.05
CA ALA A 186 11.75 2.13 2.75
C ALA A 186 11.70 0.63 2.41
N SER A 187 11.97 -0.25 3.38
CA SER A 187 11.85 -1.70 3.19
C SER A 187 10.41 -2.13 2.93
N GLY A 188 9.44 -1.52 3.63
CA GLY A 188 8.01 -1.76 3.40
C GLY A 188 7.59 -1.36 2.00
N GLU A 189 8.05 -0.21 1.51
CA GLU A 189 7.79 0.23 0.14
C GLU A 189 8.46 -0.69 -0.88
N THR A 190 9.70 -1.10 -0.64
CA THR A 190 10.39 -2.04 -1.53
C THR A 190 9.60 -3.34 -1.70
N VAL A 191 9.11 -3.93 -0.59
CA VAL A 191 8.27 -5.13 -0.64
C VAL A 191 6.94 -4.85 -1.33
N ASN A 192 6.32 -3.71 -1.03
CA ASN A 192 5.06 -3.31 -1.64
C ASN A 192 5.19 -3.21 -3.16
N LEU A 193 6.18 -2.49 -3.67
CA LEU A 193 6.42 -2.34 -5.10
C LEU A 193 6.80 -3.65 -5.77
N ALA A 194 7.66 -4.47 -5.15
CA ALA A 194 8.09 -5.76 -5.68
C ALA A 194 6.93 -6.78 -5.79
N THR A 195 5.88 -6.61 -5.00
CA THR A 195 4.70 -7.49 -5.03
C THR A 195 3.51 -6.89 -5.79
N LEU A 196 3.61 -5.63 -6.25
CA LEU A 196 2.62 -4.98 -7.12
C LEU A 196 2.98 -5.08 -8.60
N ASN A 197 4.26 -4.96 -8.92
CA ASN A 197 4.72 -4.83 -10.30
C ASN A 197 5.33 -6.14 -10.79
N SER A 198 4.84 -6.62 -11.92
CA SER A 198 5.44 -7.78 -12.60
C SER A 198 6.81 -7.40 -13.18
N ASP A 199 7.71 -8.39 -13.22
CA ASP A 199 9.01 -8.28 -13.87
C ASP A 199 9.89 -7.11 -13.41
N SER A 200 9.65 -6.62 -12.20
CA SER A 200 10.37 -5.49 -11.62
C SER A 200 11.45 -5.94 -10.63
N ARG A 201 12.54 -5.18 -10.56
CA ARG A 201 13.66 -5.42 -9.64
C ARG A 201 13.89 -4.19 -8.77
N TYR A 202 13.99 -4.41 -7.49
CA TYR A 202 14.25 -3.36 -6.50
C TYR A 202 15.53 -3.68 -5.74
N GLY A 203 16.40 -2.72 -5.62
CA GLY A 203 17.70 -2.88 -4.96
C GLY A 203 17.83 -2.01 -3.72
N ILE A 204 18.56 -2.50 -2.74
CA ILE A 204 18.96 -1.76 -1.55
C ILE A 204 20.46 -1.56 -1.59
N LEU A 205 20.89 -0.32 -1.59
CA LEU A 205 22.28 0.05 -1.45
C LEU A 205 22.57 0.54 -0.04
N SER A 206 23.68 0.14 0.51
CA SER A 206 24.20 0.60 1.79
C SER A 206 25.69 0.91 1.69
N LYS A 207 26.29 1.38 2.78
CA LYS A 207 27.72 1.70 2.82
C LYS A 207 28.64 0.49 2.54
N SER A 208 28.13 -0.73 2.80
CA SER A 208 28.86 -1.98 2.53
C SER A 208 27.89 -3.12 2.15
N GLY A 209 28.42 -4.17 1.50
CA GLY A 209 27.66 -5.37 1.16
C GLY A 209 27.05 -6.07 2.41
N PRO A 210 27.82 -6.31 3.49
CA PRO A 210 27.28 -6.86 4.72
C PRO A 210 26.15 -6.03 5.33
N ASP A 211 26.25 -4.69 5.34
CA ASP A 211 25.18 -3.83 5.84
C ASP A 211 23.92 -3.91 4.96
N ALA A 212 24.06 -3.98 3.65
CA ALA A 212 22.93 -4.17 2.73
C ALA A 212 22.26 -5.54 2.97
N LYS A 213 23.06 -6.61 3.14
CA LYS A 213 22.54 -7.94 3.49
C LYS A 213 21.78 -7.93 4.81
N THR A 214 22.34 -7.33 5.85
CA THR A 214 21.66 -7.20 7.16
C THR A 214 20.34 -6.45 7.02
N MET A 215 20.32 -5.33 6.29
CA MET A 215 19.08 -4.59 6.06
C MET A 215 18.03 -5.43 5.32
N PHE A 216 18.44 -6.22 4.33
CA PHE A 216 17.55 -7.13 3.62
C PHE A 216 16.99 -8.20 4.57
N THR A 217 17.85 -8.91 5.28
CA THR A 217 17.48 -10.01 6.18
C THR A 217 16.58 -9.55 7.33
N ASP A 218 16.93 -8.43 7.97
CA ASP A 218 16.27 -7.99 9.20
C ASP A 218 14.99 -7.17 8.94
N LYS A 219 14.84 -6.59 7.73
CA LYS A 219 13.74 -5.68 7.44
C LYS A 219 12.86 -6.13 6.27
N VAL A 220 13.46 -6.46 5.14
CA VAL A 220 12.70 -6.83 3.93
C VAL A 220 12.04 -8.21 4.10
N VAL A 221 12.85 -9.21 4.49
CA VAL A 221 12.36 -10.59 4.66
C VAL A 221 11.21 -10.69 5.67
N PRO A 222 11.29 -10.14 6.89
CA PRO A 222 10.20 -10.20 7.85
C PRO A 222 8.91 -9.55 7.36
N ILE A 223 8.99 -8.45 6.61
CA ILE A 223 7.82 -7.80 6.01
C ILE A 223 7.19 -8.71 4.96
N SER A 224 7.97 -9.23 4.03
CA SER A 224 7.52 -10.12 2.95
C SER A 224 6.86 -11.40 3.49
N VAL A 225 7.49 -12.04 4.47
CA VAL A 225 6.95 -13.26 5.10
C VAL A 225 5.63 -13.00 5.83
N ASN A 226 5.46 -11.80 6.41
CA ASN A 226 4.26 -11.45 7.17
C ASN A 226 3.05 -11.06 6.30
N TYR A 227 3.22 -10.84 5.01
CA TYR A 227 2.10 -10.55 4.12
C TYR A 227 1.12 -11.73 4.07
N PRO A 228 -0.20 -11.48 3.97
CA PRO A 228 -1.18 -12.53 3.72
C PRO A 228 -0.96 -13.17 2.35
N PHE A 229 -1.48 -14.38 2.16
CA PHE A 229 -1.27 -15.17 0.94
C PHE A 229 -1.65 -14.41 -0.35
N PHE A 230 -2.72 -13.62 -0.31
CA PHE A 230 -3.21 -12.89 -1.48
C PHE A 230 -2.31 -11.70 -1.90
N PHE A 231 -1.38 -11.27 -1.05
CA PHE A 231 -0.36 -10.26 -1.41
C PHE A 231 1.01 -10.88 -1.72
N LYS A 232 1.18 -12.19 -1.51
CA LYS A 232 2.45 -12.84 -1.79
C LYS A 232 2.56 -13.20 -3.27
N PRO A 233 3.74 -13.01 -3.88
CA PRO A 233 4.00 -13.55 -5.20
C PRO A 233 4.04 -15.09 -5.14
N ILE A 234 3.75 -15.72 -6.27
CA ILE A 234 3.97 -17.15 -6.43
C ILE A 234 5.48 -17.39 -6.45
N GLN A 235 5.93 -18.33 -5.63
CA GLN A 235 7.34 -18.72 -5.51
C GLN A 235 7.48 -20.19 -5.83
N ASP A 236 8.40 -20.56 -6.71
CA ASP A 236 8.67 -21.95 -7.07
C ASP A 236 9.66 -22.65 -6.11
N GLY A 237 10.04 -22.00 -5.04
CA GLY A 237 11.00 -22.49 -4.06
C GLY A 237 12.45 -22.07 -4.35
N MET A 238 12.78 -21.70 -5.58
CA MET A 238 14.09 -21.11 -5.92
C MET A 238 14.15 -19.61 -5.60
N ASP A 239 13.02 -18.93 -5.66
CA ASP A 239 12.87 -17.49 -5.43
C ASP A 239 12.62 -17.11 -3.97
N ARG A 240 12.83 -18.03 -3.05
CA ARG A 240 12.70 -17.71 -1.62
C ARG A 240 13.75 -16.70 -1.21
N PRO A 241 13.37 -15.68 -0.41
CA PRO A 241 14.37 -14.78 0.16
C PRO A 241 15.41 -15.59 0.93
N LYS A 242 16.62 -15.61 0.43
CA LYS A 242 17.72 -16.32 1.09
C LYS A 242 18.26 -15.43 2.21
N THR A 243 18.27 -15.97 3.42
CA THR A 243 18.89 -15.34 4.59
C THR A 243 20.42 -15.38 4.49
#